data_25c2224ea9bafcf3481015f9dfaf4557
#
_entry.id   25c2224ea9bafcf3481015f9dfaf4557
#
_cell.length_a   1.000
_cell.length_b   1.000
_cell.length_c   1.000
_cell.angle_alpha   90.00
_cell.angle_beta   90.00
_cell.angle_gamma   90.00
#
_symmetry.space_group_name_H-M   'P 1'
#
loop_
_entity.id
_entity.type
_entity.pdbx_description
1 polymer ?
#
loop_
_entity_poly.entity_id
_entity_poly.type
_entity_poly.pdbx_seq_one_letter_code
_entity_poly.pdbx_strand_id
1 'polypeptide(L)'
;MKHYRKELWFNTPTRRAFINITGEVEKCVTESGIKEGFVLVNAMHITASVFINDDESGLHSDFEVWLEKLAPEKPHSQYRHNGFEDNADAHLKRQIMGREVVVAITNGKLDFGPWEQIFYGEFDGKRKKRVLVKIIGE
;
A
#
# COMPACT_ATOMS: atom_id res chain seq x y z
N MET A 1 -27.55 -3.23 -2.89
CA MET A 1 -26.11 -3.01 -2.70
C MET A 1 -25.34 -4.22 -3.20
N LYS A 2 -24.29 -3.98 -3.96
CA LYS A 2 -23.38 -5.01 -4.46
C LYS A 2 -22.09 -4.97 -3.65
N HIS A 3 -21.37 -6.07 -3.68
CA HIS A 3 -20.03 -6.14 -3.09
C HIS A 3 -19.12 -7.01 -3.95
N TYR A 4 -17.83 -6.76 -3.83
CA TYR A 4 -16.78 -7.45 -4.59
C TYR A 4 -15.55 -7.57 -3.69
N ARG A 5 -14.84 -8.67 -3.79
CA ARG A 5 -13.64 -8.92 -3.01
C ARG A 5 -12.57 -9.59 -3.87
N LYS A 6 -11.35 -9.11 -3.77
CA LYS A 6 -10.20 -9.73 -4.43
C LYS A 6 -8.94 -9.57 -3.59
N GLU A 7 -8.06 -10.53 -3.66
CA GLU A 7 -6.73 -10.44 -3.06
C GLU A 7 -5.69 -10.26 -4.18
N LEU A 8 -4.80 -9.28 -3.99
CA LEU A 8 -3.63 -9.08 -4.82
C LEU A 8 -2.43 -9.58 -4.03
N TRP A 9 -1.53 -10.33 -4.68
CA TRP A 9 -0.38 -10.91 -4.01
C TRP A 9 0.91 -10.32 -4.54
N PHE A 10 1.84 -10.00 -3.63
CA PHE A 10 3.14 -9.41 -3.94
C PHE A 10 4.24 -10.18 -3.23
N ASN A 11 5.36 -10.36 -3.93
CA ASN A 11 6.57 -10.94 -3.39
C ASN A 11 7.73 -10.17 -4.02
N THR A 12 8.24 -9.16 -3.32
CA THR A 12 9.27 -8.27 -3.87
C THR A 12 10.65 -8.91 -3.76
N PRO A 13 11.52 -8.73 -4.74
CA PRO A 13 12.89 -9.25 -4.69
C PRO A 13 13.80 -8.44 -3.77
N THR A 14 13.34 -7.27 -3.33
CA THR A 14 14.08 -6.37 -2.45
C THR A 14 13.36 -6.21 -1.12
N ARG A 15 14.10 -5.74 -0.10
CA ARG A 15 13.52 -5.47 1.22
C ARG A 15 12.46 -4.37 1.16
N ARG A 16 12.71 -3.31 0.40
CA ARG A 16 11.80 -2.18 0.27
C ARG A 16 11.47 -1.90 -1.19
N ALA A 17 10.25 -1.51 -1.44
CA ALA A 17 9.79 -1.13 -2.78
C ALA A 17 8.50 -0.30 -2.69
N PHE A 18 8.29 0.55 -3.68
CA PHE A 18 7.00 1.22 -3.92
C PHE A 18 6.48 0.74 -5.27
N ILE A 19 5.30 0.14 -5.27
CA ILE A 19 4.70 -0.44 -6.48
C ILE A 19 3.38 0.29 -6.76
N ASN A 20 3.26 0.90 -7.93
CA ASN A 20 2.00 1.51 -8.36
C ASN A 20 1.00 0.39 -8.69
N ILE A 21 -0.08 0.31 -7.93
CA ILE A 21 -1.11 -0.71 -8.10
C ILE A 21 -2.44 -0.14 -8.60
N THR A 22 -2.42 1.11 -9.06
CA THR A 22 -3.64 1.78 -9.56
C THR A 22 -4.34 0.96 -10.63
N GLY A 23 -3.56 0.41 -11.60
CA GLY A 23 -4.11 -0.41 -12.68
C GLY A 23 -4.82 -1.66 -12.20
N GLU A 24 -4.27 -2.36 -11.21
CA GLU A 24 -4.88 -3.55 -10.62
C GLU A 24 -6.18 -3.20 -9.89
N VAL A 25 -6.21 -2.06 -9.20
CA VAL A 25 -7.43 -1.61 -8.52
C VAL A 25 -8.49 -1.19 -9.53
N GLU A 26 -8.11 -0.49 -10.60
CA GLU A 26 -9.04 -0.14 -11.69
C GLU A 26 -9.67 -1.38 -12.31
N LYS A 27 -8.92 -2.44 -12.51
CA LYS A 27 -9.45 -3.72 -13.01
C LYS A 27 -10.48 -4.30 -12.06
N CYS A 28 -10.24 -4.23 -10.75
CA CYS A 28 -11.18 -4.69 -9.74
C CYS A 28 -12.49 -3.88 -9.81
N VAL A 29 -12.40 -2.57 -9.95
CA VAL A 29 -13.57 -1.71 -10.09
C VAL A 29 -14.38 -2.10 -11.33
N THR A 30 -13.73 -2.29 -12.47
CA THR A 30 -14.39 -2.72 -13.70
C THR A 30 -15.05 -4.09 -13.53
N GLU A 31 -14.32 -5.06 -12.97
CA GLU A 31 -14.86 -6.41 -12.72
C GLU A 31 -16.06 -6.41 -11.79
N SER A 32 -16.08 -5.51 -10.80
CA SER A 32 -17.16 -5.41 -9.82
C SER A 32 -18.48 -4.97 -10.45
N GLY A 33 -18.43 -4.24 -11.55
CA GLY A 33 -19.61 -3.64 -12.17
C GLY A 33 -20.24 -2.51 -11.36
N ILE A 34 -19.63 -2.13 -10.24
CA ILE A 34 -20.14 -1.07 -9.37
C ILE A 34 -19.85 0.30 -9.99
N LYS A 35 -20.87 1.14 -10.09
CA LYS A 35 -20.76 2.48 -10.69
C LYS A 35 -20.65 3.58 -9.65
N GLU A 36 -21.27 3.40 -8.50
CA GLU A 36 -21.26 4.37 -7.40
C GLU A 36 -21.00 3.64 -6.10
N GLY A 37 -19.94 4.02 -5.40
CA GLY A 37 -19.58 3.35 -4.15
C GLY A 37 -18.18 3.70 -3.66
N PHE A 38 -17.58 2.77 -2.94
CA PHE A 38 -16.24 2.91 -2.38
C PHE A 38 -15.41 1.66 -2.62
N VAL A 39 -14.12 1.85 -2.85
CA VAL A 39 -13.15 0.77 -2.83
C VAL A 39 -12.21 0.95 -1.64
N LEU A 40 -12.07 -0.12 -0.86
CA LEU A 40 -11.05 -0.24 0.18
C LEU A 40 -9.88 -1.01 -0.42
N VAL A 41 -8.66 -0.47 -0.27
CA VAL A 41 -7.41 -1.15 -0.66
C VAL A 41 -6.54 -1.23 0.58
N ASN A 42 -6.30 -2.43 1.06
CA ASN A 42 -5.80 -2.67 2.41
C ASN A 42 -4.61 -3.63 2.41
N ALA A 43 -3.46 -3.17 2.93
CA ALA A 43 -2.30 -4.02 3.15
C ALA A 43 -2.58 -4.97 4.33
N MET A 44 -2.55 -6.27 4.06
CA MET A 44 -2.89 -7.31 5.02
C MET A 44 -1.65 -7.92 5.68
N HIS A 45 -0.60 -7.12 5.81
CA HIS A 45 0.62 -7.52 6.49
C HIS A 45 1.17 -6.35 7.30
N ILE A 46 1.62 -6.63 8.50
CA ILE A 46 2.00 -5.60 9.49
C ILE A 46 3.23 -4.78 9.07
N THR A 47 3.99 -5.23 8.06
CA THR A 47 5.19 -4.54 7.56
C THR A 47 5.03 -4.02 6.13
N ALA A 48 3.79 -3.95 5.65
CA ALA A 48 3.47 -3.39 4.33
C ALA A 48 2.41 -2.29 4.46
N SER A 49 2.27 -1.48 3.44
CA SER A 49 1.43 -0.28 3.43
C SER A 49 0.68 -0.16 2.11
N VAL A 50 -0.45 0.52 2.14
CA VAL A 50 -1.09 1.08 0.93
C VAL A 50 -1.28 2.57 1.18
N PHE A 51 -0.85 3.39 0.23
CA PHE A 51 -0.96 4.83 0.33
C PHE A 51 -1.22 5.45 -1.04
N ILE A 52 -1.63 6.71 -1.06
CA ILE A 52 -1.90 7.46 -2.28
C ILE A 52 -0.99 8.67 -2.34
N ASN A 53 -0.28 8.83 -3.45
CA ASN A 53 0.49 10.02 -3.76
C ASN A 53 0.85 10.03 -5.25
N ASP A 54 1.67 11.00 -5.65
CA ASP A 54 2.13 11.13 -7.03
C ASP A 54 3.13 10.04 -7.39
N ASP A 55 3.08 9.58 -8.62
CA ASP A 55 4.04 8.63 -9.17
C ASP A 55 5.16 9.39 -9.88
N GLU A 56 6.14 9.83 -9.09
CA GLU A 56 7.28 10.59 -9.59
C GLU A 56 8.56 10.10 -8.90
N SER A 57 9.58 9.79 -9.67
CA SER A 57 10.78 9.11 -9.17
C SER A 57 11.55 9.90 -8.10
N GLY A 58 11.62 11.22 -8.25
CA GLY A 58 12.27 12.09 -7.26
C GLY A 58 11.54 12.05 -5.93
N LEU A 59 10.21 12.08 -5.96
CA LEU A 59 9.39 11.99 -4.76
C LEU A 59 9.55 10.63 -4.08
N HIS A 60 9.61 9.55 -4.84
CA HIS A 60 9.84 8.20 -4.28
C HIS A 60 11.21 8.12 -3.59
N SER A 61 12.22 8.72 -4.19
CA SER A 61 13.54 8.84 -3.57
C SER A 61 13.49 9.65 -2.28
N ASP A 62 12.72 10.73 -2.28
CA ASP A 62 12.51 11.56 -1.07
C ASP A 62 11.80 10.78 0.04
N PHE A 63 10.78 9.97 -0.30
CA PHE A 63 10.13 9.09 0.67
C PHE A 63 11.14 8.12 1.31
N GLU A 64 11.99 7.51 0.50
CA GLU A 64 12.99 6.56 0.99
C GLU A 64 13.94 7.23 2.00
N VAL A 65 14.46 8.41 1.66
CA VAL A 65 15.35 9.18 2.56
C VAL A 65 14.62 9.60 3.82
N TRP A 66 13.40 10.10 3.68
CA TRP A 66 12.58 10.56 4.80
C TRP A 66 12.25 9.42 5.76
N LEU A 67 11.84 8.28 5.24
CA LEU A 67 11.52 7.11 6.06
C LEU A 67 12.76 6.57 6.80
N GLU A 68 13.93 6.58 6.15
CA GLU A 68 15.17 6.15 6.80
C GLU A 68 15.61 7.14 7.90
N LYS A 69 15.28 8.42 7.79
CA LYS A 69 15.52 9.38 8.87
C LYS A 69 14.61 9.14 10.07
N LEU A 70 13.34 8.81 9.82
CA LEU A 70 12.35 8.61 10.88
C LEU A 70 12.46 7.24 11.53
N ALA A 71 12.77 6.21 10.75
CA ALA A 71 12.83 4.83 11.21
C ALA A 71 14.00 4.11 10.51
N PRO A 72 15.25 4.44 10.87
CA PRO A 72 16.40 3.83 10.20
C PRO A 72 16.47 2.34 10.42
N GLU A 73 16.83 1.60 9.37
CA GLU A 73 16.99 0.14 9.46
C GLU A 73 18.14 -0.22 10.42
N LYS A 74 19.23 0.50 10.35
CA LYS A 74 20.44 0.21 11.11
C LYS A 74 20.80 1.33 12.08
N PRO A 75 21.42 1.00 13.22
CA PRO A 75 21.70 -0.35 13.69
C PRO A 75 20.45 -1.07 14.19
N HIS A 76 20.34 -2.36 13.93
CA HIS A 76 19.19 -3.17 14.34
C HIS A 76 18.98 -3.13 15.86
N SER A 77 20.05 -3.07 16.62
CA SER A 77 20.02 -3.08 18.09
C SER A 77 19.41 -1.85 18.73
N GLN A 78 19.15 -0.79 17.96
CA GLN A 78 18.49 0.40 18.49
C GLN A 78 17.02 0.16 18.89
N TYR A 79 16.43 -0.93 18.35
CA TYR A 79 15.01 -1.23 18.58
C TYR A 79 14.84 -2.42 19.53
N ARG A 80 13.95 -2.28 20.49
CA ARG A 80 13.62 -3.38 21.41
C ARG A 80 12.97 -4.57 20.70
N HIS A 81 12.19 -4.31 19.66
CA HIS A 81 11.55 -5.35 18.86
C HIS A 81 12.57 -6.29 18.21
N ASN A 82 13.78 -5.80 17.94
CA ASN A 82 14.82 -6.56 17.25
C ASN A 82 15.64 -7.48 18.17
N GLY A 83 15.09 -7.90 19.31
CA GLY A 83 15.71 -8.95 20.13
C GLY A 83 15.83 -10.27 19.38
N PHE A 84 14.74 -10.69 18.70
CA PHE A 84 14.70 -11.90 17.88
C PHE A 84 14.33 -11.62 16.43
N GLU A 85 13.93 -10.38 16.12
CA GLU A 85 13.51 -9.97 14.79
C GLU A 85 14.53 -9.00 14.20
N ASP A 86 14.29 -8.59 12.95
CA ASP A 86 15.15 -7.64 12.24
C ASP A 86 14.34 -6.55 11.52
N ASN A 87 13.06 -6.40 11.87
CA ASN A 87 12.11 -5.64 11.07
C ASN A 87 11.35 -4.55 11.83
N ALA A 88 11.88 -4.07 12.95
CA ALA A 88 11.23 -3.00 13.71
C ALA A 88 11.03 -1.75 12.86
N ASP A 89 12.02 -1.38 12.05
CA ASP A 89 11.94 -0.25 11.14
C ASP A 89 10.78 -0.39 10.14
N ALA A 90 10.56 -1.61 9.66
CA ALA A 90 9.48 -1.90 8.73
C ALA A 90 8.10 -1.68 9.36
N HIS A 91 7.91 -2.07 10.62
CA HIS A 91 6.68 -1.80 11.37
C HIS A 91 6.44 -0.30 11.52
N LEU A 92 7.50 0.45 11.80
CA LEU A 92 7.40 1.90 11.98
C LEU A 92 7.13 2.62 10.66
N LYS A 93 7.78 2.20 9.57
CA LYS A 93 7.53 2.74 8.24
C LYS A 93 6.09 2.49 7.81
N ARG A 94 5.58 1.28 8.02
CA ARG A 94 4.19 0.94 7.75
C ARG A 94 3.24 1.81 8.58
N GLN A 95 3.56 2.05 9.85
CA GLN A 95 2.73 2.89 10.73
C GLN A 95 2.64 4.32 10.20
N ILE A 96 3.74 4.85 9.67
CA ILE A 96 3.78 6.20 9.11
C ILE A 96 3.00 6.27 7.78
N MET A 97 3.24 5.31 6.88
CA MET A 97 2.67 5.33 5.53
C MET A 97 1.21 4.88 5.47
N GLY A 98 0.78 4.13 6.47
CA GLY A 98 -0.62 3.74 6.60
C GLY A 98 -0.93 2.32 6.15
N ARG A 99 -2.07 1.84 6.61
CA ARG A 99 -2.55 0.47 6.36
C ARG A 99 -3.40 0.36 5.11
N GLU A 100 -4.29 1.32 4.88
CA GLU A 100 -5.30 1.24 3.84
C GLU A 100 -5.65 2.61 3.29
N VAL A 101 -6.27 2.59 2.13
CA VAL A 101 -6.90 3.77 1.54
C VAL A 101 -8.34 3.41 1.14
N VAL A 102 -9.19 4.43 1.12
CA VAL A 102 -10.55 4.35 0.59
C VAL A 102 -10.68 5.39 -0.51
N VAL A 103 -11.15 4.95 -1.68
CA VAL A 103 -11.35 5.83 -2.83
C VAL A 103 -12.81 5.74 -3.28
N ALA A 104 -13.41 6.88 -3.54
CA ALA A 104 -14.76 6.91 -4.11
C ALA A 104 -14.75 6.34 -5.53
N ILE A 105 -15.85 5.67 -5.88
CA ILE A 105 -16.13 5.24 -7.25
C ILE A 105 -17.27 6.09 -7.78
N THR A 106 -17.05 6.77 -8.89
CA THR A 106 -18.02 7.64 -9.54
C THR A 106 -18.09 7.27 -11.02
N ASN A 107 -19.27 6.99 -11.51
CA ASN A 107 -19.47 6.58 -12.91
C ASN A 107 -18.59 5.38 -13.31
N GLY A 108 -18.39 4.45 -12.40
CA GLY A 108 -17.61 3.24 -12.65
C GLY A 108 -16.10 3.43 -12.65
N LYS A 109 -15.61 4.55 -12.18
CA LYS A 109 -14.17 4.87 -12.17
C LYS A 109 -13.73 5.36 -10.81
N LEU A 110 -12.44 5.17 -10.49
CA LEU A 110 -11.82 5.77 -9.31
C LEU A 110 -11.90 7.30 -9.43
N ASP A 111 -12.43 7.92 -8.40
CA ASP A 111 -12.59 9.38 -8.36
C ASP A 111 -11.42 10.01 -7.65
N PHE A 112 -10.40 10.35 -8.44
CA PHE A 112 -9.13 10.87 -7.95
C PHE A 112 -9.00 12.37 -8.12
N GLY A 113 -8.27 12.99 -7.21
CA GLY A 113 -7.67 14.30 -7.44
C GLY A 113 -6.51 14.17 -8.44
N PRO A 114 -5.99 15.31 -8.93
CA PRO A 114 -4.86 15.30 -9.86
C PRO A 114 -3.66 14.55 -9.28
N TRP A 115 -2.99 13.74 -10.08
CA TRP A 115 -1.75 13.04 -9.76
C TRP A 115 -1.87 11.95 -8.68
N GLU A 116 -3.06 11.68 -8.16
CA GLU A 116 -3.24 10.61 -7.18
C GLU A 116 -3.08 9.24 -7.83
N GLN A 117 -2.20 8.42 -7.26
CA GLN A 117 -1.99 7.03 -7.64
C GLN A 117 -1.94 6.18 -6.39
N ILE A 118 -2.41 4.95 -6.47
CA ILE A 118 -2.40 4.01 -5.36
C ILE A 118 -1.10 3.22 -5.39
N PHE A 119 -0.40 3.17 -4.26
CA PHE A 119 0.86 2.43 -4.11
C PHE A 119 0.76 1.36 -3.06
N TYR A 120 1.42 0.24 -3.34
CA TYR A 120 1.79 -0.74 -2.34
C TYR A 120 3.21 -0.43 -1.86
N GLY A 121 3.37 -0.21 -0.56
CA GLY A 121 4.67 0.02 0.07
C GLY A 121 5.15 -1.24 0.77
N GLU A 122 6.32 -1.74 0.37
CA GLU A 122 6.95 -2.90 0.97
C GLU A 122 8.13 -2.45 1.84
N PHE A 123 8.14 -2.89 3.10
CA PHE A 123 9.22 -2.50 4.02
C PHE A 123 9.98 -3.71 4.59
N ASP A 124 9.50 -4.92 4.36
CA ASP A 124 10.12 -6.17 4.81
C ASP A 124 9.88 -7.26 3.76
N GLY A 125 10.42 -7.06 2.58
CA GLY A 125 10.16 -7.84 1.39
C GLY A 125 10.76 -9.24 1.39
N LYS A 126 10.82 -9.85 0.20
CA LYS A 126 11.31 -11.22 -0.01
C LYS A 126 10.42 -12.26 0.64
N ARG A 127 9.15 -11.95 0.80
CA ARG A 127 8.10 -12.86 1.29
C ARG A 127 6.77 -12.48 0.67
N LYS A 128 5.89 -13.46 0.58
CA LYS A 128 4.58 -13.31 -0.04
C LYS A 128 3.63 -12.59 0.90
N LYS A 129 3.03 -11.50 0.43
CA LYS A 129 2.06 -10.69 1.17
C LYS A 129 0.87 -10.36 0.30
N ARG A 130 -0.29 -10.14 0.92
CA ARG A 130 -1.51 -9.83 0.17
C ARG A 130 -2.02 -8.43 0.46
N VAL A 131 -2.72 -7.90 -0.53
CA VAL A 131 -3.52 -6.67 -0.43
C VAL A 131 -4.97 -7.05 -0.68
N LEU A 132 -5.83 -6.70 0.25
CA LEU A 132 -7.27 -6.92 0.10
C LEU A 132 -7.89 -5.74 -0.63
N VAL A 133 -8.62 -6.03 -1.70
CA VAL A 133 -9.47 -5.07 -2.38
C VAL A 133 -10.90 -5.43 -2.09
N LYS A 134 -11.66 -4.51 -1.53
CA LYS A 134 -13.08 -4.70 -1.25
C LYS A 134 -13.86 -3.52 -1.75
N ILE A 135 -14.93 -3.78 -2.49
CA ILE A 135 -15.75 -2.75 -3.13
C ILE A 135 -17.20 -2.95 -2.72
N ILE A 136 -17.86 -1.87 -2.33
CA ILE A 136 -19.29 -1.87 -2.04
C ILE A 136 -19.96 -0.69 -2.76
N GLY A 137 -21.18 -0.88 -3.18
CA GLY A 137 -21.95 0.17 -3.84
C GLY A 137 -23.05 -0.37 -4.74
N GLU A 138 -23.43 0.45 -5.71
CA GLU A 138 -24.49 0.11 -6.68
C GLU A 138 -23.96 0.04 -8.10
#